data_c4ea5b0a5f03eb30f2d8d585cec8f93d
#
_entry.id   c4ea5b0a5f03eb30f2d8d585cec8f93d
#
_cell.length_a   1.000
_cell.length_b   1.000
_cell.length_c   1.000
_cell.angle_alpha   90.00
_cell.angle_beta   90.00
_cell.angle_gamma   90.00
#
_symmetry.space_group_name_H-M   'P 1'
#
loop_
_entity.id
_entity.type
_entity.pdbx_description
1 polymer ?
#
loop_
_entity_poly.entity_id
_entity_poly.type
_entity_poly.pdbx_seq_one_letter_code
_entity_poly.pdbx_strand_id
1 'polypeptide(L)'
;MPIDPDFQKNRKKVGKEKGIAIWGPVDPPEKLGIHGTHVAIDWDICTGCGVCLEVCPQQLYEWVETYGHPTSEKKAFPAREPDCGLCYKCETKCPVRAIRIVYPPEPTTWLTYLAYLFFLLGPTQFIGGPIYGALFGPYLGLIVPFYLGWMVLVVGLLLVLPSFVYFRKRGEPAEGRNLMYTTVVVDSGTYSIVRHPQFLGVMLLLCASILISQHWLTAIMGVPCIVQMPIWMREAEEHLIRKFGDDYKRYMEKVPKMNLLLGLVRFLRRKREDKVDDKN
;
A
#
# COMPACT_ATOMS: atom_id res chain seq x y z
N MET A 1 -11.86 -7.70 -25.85
CA MET A 1 -10.72 -8.28 -25.10
C MET A 1 -10.25 -7.22 -24.10
N PRO A 2 -9.80 -7.56 -22.88
CA PRO A 2 -9.22 -6.58 -21.97
C PRO A 2 -7.89 -6.05 -22.52
N ILE A 3 -7.44 -4.88 -21.98
CA ILE A 3 -6.12 -4.32 -22.33
C ILE A 3 -5.01 -5.34 -22.03
N ASP A 4 -4.02 -5.43 -22.94
CA ASP A 4 -2.85 -6.28 -22.75
C ASP A 4 -2.08 -5.87 -21.48
N PRO A 5 -1.93 -6.76 -20.48
CA PRO A 5 -1.23 -6.43 -19.23
C PRO A 5 0.26 -6.16 -19.43
N ASP A 6 0.87 -6.73 -20.47
CA ASP A 6 2.29 -6.60 -20.83
C ASP A 6 2.51 -5.71 -22.06
N PHE A 7 1.60 -4.79 -22.34
CA PHE A 7 1.63 -3.95 -23.53
C PHE A 7 2.97 -3.21 -23.73
N GLN A 8 3.65 -2.82 -22.65
CA GLN A 8 4.94 -2.15 -22.73
C GLN A 8 6.06 -3.02 -23.30
N LYS A 9 5.92 -4.36 -23.20
CA LYS A 9 6.85 -5.33 -23.80
C LYS A 9 6.41 -5.72 -25.22
N ASN A 10 5.08 -5.81 -25.43
CA ASN A 10 4.49 -6.36 -26.65
C ASN A 10 4.25 -5.30 -27.73
N ARG A 11 4.15 -4.00 -27.34
CA ARG A 11 3.88 -2.90 -28.27
C ARG A 11 5.03 -1.91 -28.33
N LYS A 12 5.26 -1.31 -29.49
CA LYS A 12 6.27 -0.26 -29.68
C LYS A 12 5.66 1.10 -29.36
N LYS A 13 6.44 1.96 -28.71
CA LYS A 13 6.10 3.36 -28.54
C LYS A 13 6.20 4.07 -29.86
N VAL A 14 5.06 4.63 -30.34
CA VAL A 14 4.96 5.24 -31.67
C VAL A 14 4.89 6.77 -31.62
N GLY A 15 4.61 7.36 -30.45
CA GLY A 15 4.52 8.82 -30.32
C GLY A 15 4.24 9.27 -28.90
N LYS A 16 3.92 10.58 -28.80
CA LYS A 16 3.42 11.21 -27.57
C LYS A 16 2.32 12.20 -27.92
N GLU A 17 1.28 12.26 -27.10
CA GLU A 17 0.24 13.27 -27.13
C GLU A 17 0.18 14.01 -25.81
N LYS A 18 0.24 15.34 -25.79
CA LYS A 18 0.29 16.16 -24.57
C LYS A 18 1.31 15.64 -23.52
N GLY A 19 2.45 15.09 -23.97
CA GLY A 19 3.47 14.50 -23.10
C GLY A 19 3.26 13.03 -22.73
N ILE A 20 2.08 12.47 -22.96
CA ILE A 20 1.69 11.09 -22.66
C ILE A 20 2.11 10.16 -23.80
N ALA A 21 2.69 9.01 -23.47
CA ALA A 21 3.17 8.04 -24.47
C ALA A 21 2.02 7.35 -25.20
N ILE A 22 2.20 7.10 -26.49
CA ILE A 22 1.29 6.31 -27.33
C ILE A 22 1.99 5.02 -27.75
N TRP A 23 1.31 3.89 -27.58
CA TRP A 23 1.81 2.56 -27.89
C TRP A 23 0.98 1.95 -29.02
N GLY A 24 1.66 1.57 -30.09
CA GLY A 24 1.03 1.09 -31.32
C GLY A 24 0.50 -0.36 -31.26
N PRO A 25 -0.09 -0.84 -32.34
CA PRO A 25 -0.17 -0.16 -33.64
C PRO A 25 -1.20 0.99 -33.64
N VAL A 26 -0.94 2.04 -34.42
CA VAL A 26 -1.83 3.20 -34.61
C VAL A 26 -2.09 3.36 -36.12
N ASP A 27 -3.38 3.38 -36.50
CA ASP A 27 -3.87 3.54 -37.87
C ASP A 27 -5.23 4.26 -37.80
N PRO A 28 -5.22 5.59 -37.66
CA PRO A 28 -6.45 6.35 -37.49
C PRO A 28 -7.35 6.33 -38.74
N PRO A 29 -8.68 6.37 -38.60
CA PRO A 29 -9.43 6.48 -37.33
C PRO A 29 -9.70 5.16 -36.60
N GLU A 30 -9.39 4.00 -37.20
CA GLU A 30 -9.80 2.69 -36.70
C GLU A 30 -8.98 2.19 -35.50
N LYS A 31 -7.69 2.53 -35.47
CA LYS A 31 -6.77 2.10 -34.40
C LYS A 31 -6.04 3.28 -33.82
N LEU A 32 -6.29 3.56 -32.56
CA LEU A 32 -5.67 4.66 -31.84
C LEU A 32 -4.60 4.20 -30.83
N GLY A 33 -4.56 2.90 -30.53
CA GLY A 33 -3.58 2.30 -29.67
C GLY A 33 -3.79 2.57 -28.18
N ILE A 34 -2.72 2.40 -27.38
CA ILE A 34 -2.76 2.58 -25.94
C ILE A 34 -2.12 3.91 -25.58
N HIS A 35 -2.83 4.74 -24.81
CA HIS A 35 -2.37 6.03 -24.31
C HIS A 35 -2.01 5.91 -22.83
N GLY A 36 -0.79 6.34 -22.46
CA GLY A 36 -0.26 6.30 -21.09
C GLY A 36 0.83 5.27 -20.89
N THR A 37 1.59 5.43 -19.82
CA THR A 37 2.67 4.52 -19.40
C THR A 37 2.36 3.90 -18.05
N HIS A 38 2.03 4.73 -17.05
CA HIS A 38 1.63 4.29 -15.71
C HIS A 38 0.12 4.11 -15.59
N VAL A 39 -0.64 4.98 -16.26
CA VAL A 39 -2.09 4.91 -16.39
C VAL A 39 -2.42 4.69 -17.85
N ALA A 40 -2.37 3.46 -18.31
CA ALA A 40 -2.58 3.11 -19.70
C ALA A 40 -4.06 2.90 -20.01
N ILE A 41 -4.54 3.48 -21.11
CA ILE A 41 -5.89 3.30 -21.62
C ILE A 41 -5.80 2.84 -23.07
N ASP A 42 -6.36 1.68 -23.34
CA ASP A 42 -6.50 1.17 -24.71
C ASP A 42 -7.72 1.86 -25.37
N TRP A 43 -7.45 2.77 -26.28
CA TRP A 43 -8.49 3.55 -26.96
C TRP A 43 -9.26 2.72 -27.97
N ASP A 44 -8.69 1.64 -28.45
CA ASP A 44 -9.38 0.74 -29.37
C ASP A 44 -10.52 -0.03 -28.66
N ILE A 45 -10.41 -0.20 -27.35
CA ILE A 45 -11.40 -0.89 -26.50
C ILE A 45 -12.31 0.11 -25.76
N CYS A 46 -11.82 1.29 -25.43
CA CYS A 46 -12.52 2.29 -24.62
C CYS A 46 -13.83 2.72 -25.27
N THR A 47 -14.96 2.57 -24.56
CA THR A 47 -16.32 2.94 -25.01
C THR A 47 -16.74 4.35 -24.61
N GLY A 48 -15.87 5.14 -23.97
CA GLY A 48 -16.21 6.49 -23.52
C GLY A 48 -17.30 6.54 -22.43
N CYS A 49 -17.41 5.54 -21.58
CA CYS A 49 -18.46 5.43 -20.56
C CYS A 49 -18.33 6.42 -19.39
N GLY A 50 -17.15 7.01 -19.15
CA GLY A 50 -16.91 8.03 -18.13
C GLY A 50 -16.65 7.53 -16.71
N VAL A 51 -16.81 6.24 -16.42
CA VAL A 51 -16.62 5.68 -15.06
C VAL A 51 -15.26 6.04 -14.47
N CYS A 52 -14.19 6.05 -15.28
CA CYS A 52 -12.84 6.38 -14.79
C CYS A 52 -12.71 7.85 -14.35
N LEU A 53 -13.45 8.77 -14.96
CA LEU A 53 -13.47 10.17 -14.55
C LEU A 53 -14.19 10.35 -13.21
N GLU A 54 -15.29 9.61 -13.00
CA GLU A 54 -16.10 9.69 -11.78
C GLU A 54 -15.40 9.07 -10.56
N VAL A 55 -14.77 7.89 -10.74
CA VAL A 55 -14.19 7.14 -9.62
C VAL A 55 -12.78 7.58 -9.23
N CYS A 56 -12.13 8.44 -10.04
CA CYS A 56 -10.76 8.86 -9.80
C CYS A 56 -10.69 9.99 -8.76
N PRO A 57 -10.16 9.76 -7.55
CA PRO A 57 -10.09 10.80 -6.52
C PRO A 57 -9.13 11.94 -6.89
N GLN A 58 -8.19 11.69 -7.81
CA GLN A 58 -7.20 12.67 -8.28
C GLN A 58 -7.65 13.37 -9.57
N GLN A 59 -8.80 13.02 -10.14
CA GLN A 59 -9.33 13.60 -11.39
C GLN A 59 -8.28 13.61 -12.51
N LEU A 60 -7.63 12.48 -12.75
CA LEU A 60 -6.53 12.34 -13.72
C LEU A 60 -6.95 12.50 -15.17
N TYR A 61 -8.22 12.23 -15.47
CA TYR A 61 -8.69 12.00 -16.81
C TYR A 61 -9.38 13.25 -17.39
N GLU A 62 -9.15 13.46 -18.67
CA GLU A 62 -9.87 14.44 -19.50
C GLU A 62 -10.55 13.72 -20.66
N TRP A 63 -11.59 14.35 -21.22
CA TRP A 63 -12.18 13.88 -22.46
C TRP A 63 -11.36 14.33 -23.65
N VAL A 64 -11.18 13.43 -24.62
CA VAL A 64 -10.63 13.72 -25.95
C VAL A 64 -11.60 13.18 -26.98
N GLU A 65 -11.90 13.99 -27.99
CA GLU A 65 -12.75 13.63 -29.13
C GLU A 65 -11.95 12.80 -30.14
N THR A 66 -12.57 11.72 -30.61
CA THR A 66 -11.97 10.75 -31.57
C THR A 66 -12.98 10.47 -32.67
N TYR A 67 -13.17 11.46 -33.54
CA TYR A 67 -14.15 11.39 -34.61
C TYR A 67 -13.89 10.19 -35.56
N GLY A 68 -14.97 9.47 -35.87
CA GLY A 68 -14.92 8.31 -36.76
C GLY A 68 -14.38 7.02 -36.17
N HIS A 69 -14.05 6.98 -34.87
CA HIS A 69 -13.61 5.75 -34.24
C HIS A 69 -14.79 4.80 -33.95
N PRO A 70 -14.68 3.47 -34.28
CA PRO A 70 -15.82 2.55 -34.27
C PRO A 70 -16.42 2.30 -32.89
N THR A 71 -15.66 2.42 -31.78
CA THR A 71 -16.17 2.12 -30.42
C THR A 71 -16.76 3.33 -29.72
N SER A 72 -16.25 4.55 -29.97
CA SER A 72 -16.77 5.80 -29.38
C SER A 72 -16.08 7.01 -29.97
N GLU A 73 -16.81 8.12 -30.14
CA GLU A 73 -16.28 9.39 -30.62
C GLU A 73 -15.57 10.21 -29.55
N LYS A 74 -15.58 9.74 -28.29
CA LYS A 74 -14.82 10.37 -27.21
C LYS A 74 -14.17 9.31 -26.33
N LYS A 75 -12.96 9.60 -25.89
CA LYS A 75 -12.15 8.71 -25.07
C LYS A 75 -11.68 9.42 -23.81
N ALA A 76 -11.48 8.65 -22.75
CA ALA A 76 -10.77 9.15 -21.58
C ALA A 76 -9.28 9.25 -21.89
N PHE A 77 -8.65 10.37 -21.53
CA PHE A 77 -7.22 10.63 -21.69
C PHE A 77 -6.57 10.84 -20.32
N PRO A 78 -5.46 10.18 -19.99
CA PRO A 78 -4.82 10.28 -18.67
C PRO A 78 -3.94 11.53 -18.57
N ALA A 79 -4.53 12.73 -18.67
CA ALA A 79 -3.83 14.01 -18.80
C ALA A 79 -2.85 14.30 -17.65
N ARG A 80 -3.16 13.82 -16.43
CA ARG A 80 -2.33 13.99 -15.23
C ARG A 80 -1.81 12.66 -14.71
N GLU A 81 -1.30 11.81 -15.60
CA GLU A 81 -0.78 10.49 -15.28
C GLU A 81 0.21 10.46 -14.08
N PRO A 82 1.15 11.44 -13.91
CA PRO A 82 2.07 11.46 -12.77
C PRO A 82 1.40 11.59 -11.39
N ASP A 83 0.18 12.15 -11.34
CA ASP A 83 -0.55 12.36 -10.09
C ASP A 83 -1.28 11.11 -9.62
N CYS A 84 -1.14 9.97 -10.31
CA CYS A 84 -1.81 8.73 -9.99
C CYS A 84 -1.43 8.21 -8.61
N GLY A 85 -2.41 8.14 -7.70
CA GLY A 85 -2.23 7.58 -6.36
C GLY A 85 -2.30 6.05 -6.28
N LEU A 86 -2.33 5.33 -7.42
CA LEU A 86 -2.34 3.86 -7.50
C LEU A 86 -3.51 3.20 -6.73
N CYS A 87 -4.68 3.83 -6.72
CA CYS A 87 -5.86 3.29 -6.03
C CYS A 87 -6.59 2.19 -6.81
N TYR A 88 -6.27 1.98 -8.08
CA TYR A 88 -6.83 0.95 -8.99
C TYR A 88 -8.36 1.01 -9.20
N LYS A 89 -9.08 1.99 -8.65
CA LYS A 89 -10.54 2.10 -8.79
C LYS A 89 -10.98 2.19 -10.25
N CYS A 90 -10.25 2.95 -11.08
CA CYS A 90 -10.54 3.08 -12.50
C CYS A 90 -10.30 1.78 -13.29
N GLU A 91 -9.26 1.00 -12.95
CA GLU A 91 -8.98 -0.31 -13.55
C GLU A 91 -10.07 -1.32 -13.18
N THR A 92 -10.45 -1.42 -11.91
CA THR A 92 -11.43 -2.39 -11.42
C THR A 92 -12.87 -2.07 -11.83
N LYS A 93 -13.22 -0.78 -11.95
CA LYS A 93 -14.59 -0.34 -12.29
C LYS A 93 -14.80 -0.18 -13.81
N CYS A 94 -13.74 -0.30 -14.64
CA CYS A 94 -13.87 -0.19 -16.08
C CYS A 94 -14.66 -1.38 -16.67
N PRO A 95 -15.85 -1.18 -17.25
CA PRO A 95 -16.71 -2.28 -17.68
C PRO A 95 -16.10 -3.09 -18.84
N VAL A 96 -15.31 -2.43 -19.70
CA VAL A 96 -14.62 -3.07 -20.83
C VAL A 96 -13.16 -3.40 -20.55
N ARG A 97 -12.67 -3.16 -19.32
CA ARG A 97 -11.27 -3.41 -18.91
C ARG A 97 -10.24 -2.76 -19.84
N ALA A 98 -10.53 -1.56 -20.33
CA ALA A 98 -9.65 -0.78 -21.20
C ALA A 98 -8.50 -0.09 -20.45
N ILE A 99 -8.48 -0.11 -19.12
CA ILE A 99 -7.52 0.62 -18.29
C ILE A 99 -6.58 -0.36 -17.59
N ARG A 100 -5.28 -0.01 -17.59
CA ARG A 100 -4.24 -0.72 -16.86
C ARG A 100 -3.39 0.27 -16.08
N ILE A 101 -3.28 0.05 -14.76
CA ILE A 101 -2.36 0.80 -13.92
C ILE A 101 -1.07 0.00 -13.80
N VAL A 102 0.04 0.61 -14.23
CA VAL A 102 1.39 0.03 -14.13
C VAL A 102 2.14 0.77 -13.03
N TYR A 103 2.67 0.02 -12.08
CA TYR A 103 3.48 0.60 -11.02
C TYR A 103 4.77 1.18 -11.62
N PRO A 104 5.10 2.47 -11.41
CA PRO A 104 6.39 2.99 -11.85
C PRO A 104 7.51 2.26 -11.10
N PRO A 105 8.64 1.95 -11.75
CA PRO A 105 9.79 1.41 -11.05
C PRO A 105 10.23 2.42 -9.98
N GLU A 106 10.31 1.96 -8.72
CA GLU A 106 10.83 2.77 -7.62
C GLU A 106 12.26 3.23 -7.96
N PRO A 107 12.63 4.50 -7.74
CA PRO A 107 14.00 4.94 -7.89
C PRO A 107 14.85 4.22 -6.83
N THR A 108 15.59 3.20 -7.25
CA THR A 108 16.47 2.41 -6.39
C THR A 108 17.72 3.21 -6.07
N THR A 109 17.81 3.73 -4.86
CA THR A 109 19.02 4.31 -4.30
C THR A 109 19.81 3.26 -3.53
N TRP A 110 21.12 3.47 -3.32
CA TRP A 110 21.94 2.58 -2.47
C TRP A 110 21.38 2.47 -1.04
N LEU A 111 20.72 3.54 -0.53
CA LEU A 111 19.99 3.54 0.73
C LEU A 111 18.81 2.56 0.72
N THR A 112 18.12 2.43 -0.41
CA THR A 112 17.04 1.46 -0.59
C THR A 112 17.58 0.03 -0.52
N TYR A 113 18.74 -0.25 -1.16
CA TYR A 113 19.39 -1.57 -1.05
C TYR A 113 19.85 -1.87 0.37
N LEU A 114 20.41 -0.91 1.09
CA LEU A 114 20.75 -1.07 2.51
C LEU A 114 19.50 -1.34 3.35
N ALA A 115 18.42 -0.59 3.14
CA ALA A 115 17.16 -0.81 3.82
C ALA A 115 16.59 -2.21 3.54
N TYR A 116 16.64 -2.69 2.30
CA TYR A 116 16.27 -4.07 1.95
C TYR A 116 17.19 -5.11 2.59
N LEU A 117 18.49 -4.86 2.65
CA LEU A 117 19.44 -5.74 3.32
C LEU A 117 19.10 -5.88 4.80
N PHE A 118 18.87 -4.76 5.51
CA PHE A 118 18.42 -4.78 6.91
C PHE A 118 17.06 -5.43 7.07
N PHE A 119 16.14 -5.21 6.14
CA PHE A 119 14.84 -5.85 6.13
C PHE A 119 14.92 -7.37 5.90
N LEU A 120 15.82 -7.85 5.03
CA LEU A 120 16.07 -9.27 4.81
C LEU A 120 16.77 -9.93 6.01
N LEU A 121 17.68 -9.21 6.68
CA LEU A 121 18.34 -9.68 7.89
C LEU A 121 17.43 -9.57 9.14
N GLY A 122 16.41 -8.71 9.12
CA GLY A 122 15.44 -8.55 10.19
C GLY A 122 14.72 -9.86 10.58
N PRO A 123 14.19 -10.66 9.64
CA PRO A 123 13.57 -11.95 9.95
C PRO A 123 14.52 -12.93 10.66
N THR A 124 15.82 -12.91 10.34
CA THR A 124 16.80 -13.74 11.05
C THR A 124 16.93 -13.33 12.52
N GLN A 125 16.72 -12.03 12.82
CA GLN A 125 16.69 -11.52 14.19
C GLN A 125 15.40 -11.92 14.93
N PHE A 126 14.25 -11.94 14.26
CA PHE A 126 12.98 -12.36 14.86
C PHE A 126 12.98 -13.84 15.24
N ILE A 127 13.65 -14.66 14.45
CA ILE A 127 13.75 -16.10 14.69
C ILE A 127 14.98 -16.41 15.53
N GLY A 128 16.14 -15.86 15.15
CA GLY A 128 17.41 -16.15 15.80
C GLY A 128 17.51 -15.65 17.23
N GLY A 129 17.06 -14.42 17.50
CA GLY A 129 17.11 -13.84 18.85
C GLY A 129 16.29 -14.60 19.90
N PRO A 130 14.98 -14.82 19.67
CA PRO A 130 14.15 -15.62 20.57
C PRO A 130 14.59 -17.08 20.70
N ILE A 131 14.98 -17.74 19.59
CA ILE A 131 15.45 -19.10 19.62
C ILE A 131 16.77 -19.21 20.41
N TYR A 132 17.72 -18.30 20.17
CA TYR A 132 18.98 -18.25 20.91
C TYR A 132 18.71 -18.06 22.39
N GLY A 133 17.86 -17.07 22.76
CA GLY A 133 17.50 -16.82 24.16
C GLY A 133 16.77 -18.00 24.83
N ALA A 134 15.92 -18.73 24.06
CA ALA A 134 15.21 -19.90 24.58
C ALA A 134 16.12 -21.13 24.80
N LEU A 135 17.10 -21.31 23.89
CA LEU A 135 18.01 -22.49 23.98
C LEU A 135 19.20 -22.28 24.92
N PHE A 136 19.77 -21.08 24.93
CA PHE A 136 21.03 -20.78 25.62
C PHE A 136 20.87 -19.79 26.78
N GLY A 137 19.66 -19.24 26.97
CA GLY A 137 19.40 -18.15 27.91
C GLY A 137 19.90 -16.79 27.39
N PRO A 138 19.65 -15.72 28.16
CA PRO A 138 20.08 -14.36 27.77
C PRO A 138 21.60 -14.21 27.90
N TYR A 139 22.28 -13.70 26.88
CA TYR A 139 23.73 -13.56 26.81
C TYR A 139 24.33 -12.78 28.02
N LEU A 140 23.66 -11.70 28.47
CA LEU A 140 24.08 -10.93 29.64
C LEU A 140 23.51 -11.48 30.95
N GLY A 141 22.66 -12.48 30.93
CA GLY A 141 22.06 -13.11 32.12
C GLY A 141 21.03 -12.22 32.85
N LEU A 142 20.57 -11.14 32.24
CA LEU A 142 19.61 -10.21 32.86
C LEU A 142 18.18 -10.78 32.77
N ILE A 143 17.65 -11.21 33.92
CA ILE A 143 16.35 -11.90 34.02
C ILE A 143 15.18 -10.97 33.66
N VAL A 144 15.18 -9.73 34.15
CA VAL A 144 14.05 -8.77 33.93
C VAL A 144 13.88 -8.41 32.45
N PRO A 145 14.92 -7.97 31.70
CA PRO A 145 14.80 -7.74 30.26
C PRO A 145 14.38 -8.99 29.48
N PHE A 146 14.82 -10.19 29.91
CA PHE A 146 14.45 -11.43 29.25
C PHE A 146 12.94 -11.69 29.28
N TYR A 147 12.30 -11.66 30.44
CA TYR A 147 10.86 -11.86 30.55
C TYR A 147 10.06 -10.69 29.92
N LEU A 148 10.53 -9.47 30.09
CA LEU A 148 9.94 -8.30 29.41
C LEU A 148 9.96 -8.48 27.90
N GLY A 149 11.04 -9.01 27.34
CA GLY A 149 11.16 -9.31 25.92
C GLY A 149 10.08 -10.28 25.42
N TRP A 150 9.81 -11.36 26.18
CA TRP A 150 8.73 -12.29 25.84
C TRP A 150 7.35 -11.65 25.88
N MET A 151 7.08 -10.78 26.86
CA MET A 151 5.81 -10.01 26.89
C MET A 151 5.67 -9.09 25.68
N VAL A 152 6.72 -8.36 25.32
CA VAL A 152 6.75 -7.45 24.15
C VAL A 152 6.59 -8.25 22.86
N LEU A 153 7.18 -9.44 22.75
CA LEU A 153 7.04 -10.34 21.60
C LEU A 153 5.58 -10.73 21.36
N VAL A 154 4.87 -11.15 22.43
CA VAL A 154 3.45 -11.50 22.33
C VAL A 154 2.63 -10.32 21.85
N VAL A 155 2.85 -9.12 22.39
CA VAL A 155 2.14 -7.90 21.96
C VAL A 155 2.44 -7.59 20.49
N GLY A 156 3.70 -7.72 20.07
CA GLY A 156 4.10 -7.52 18.67
C GLY A 156 3.39 -8.49 17.71
N LEU A 157 3.33 -9.77 18.07
CA LEU A 157 2.62 -10.79 17.28
C LEU A 157 1.11 -10.52 17.21
N LEU A 158 0.49 -10.11 18.31
CA LEU A 158 -0.94 -9.74 18.36
C LEU A 158 -1.26 -8.51 17.50
N LEU A 159 -0.31 -7.65 17.21
CA LEU A 159 -0.48 -6.52 16.28
C LEU A 159 -0.23 -6.95 14.82
N VAL A 160 0.80 -7.73 14.56
CA VAL A 160 1.21 -8.10 13.19
C VAL A 160 0.25 -9.11 12.56
N LEU A 161 0.01 -10.25 13.22
CA LEU A 161 -0.73 -11.36 12.61
C LEU A 161 -2.18 -11.00 12.25
N PRO A 162 -2.99 -10.39 13.14
CA PRO A 162 -4.34 -9.99 12.77
C PRO A 162 -4.36 -8.91 11.68
N SER A 163 -3.35 -8.02 11.64
CA SER A 163 -3.27 -6.97 10.61
C SER A 163 -3.28 -7.53 9.20
N PHE A 164 -2.53 -8.60 8.94
CA PHE A 164 -2.54 -9.26 7.63
C PHE A 164 -3.89 -9.86 7.30
N VAL A 165 -4.59 -10.44 8.29
CA VAL A 165 -5.93 -11.03 8.09
C VAL A 165 -6.95 -9.94 7.75
N TYR A 166 -6.95 -8.82 8.50
CA TYR A 166 -7.85 -7.70 8.24
C TYR A 166 -7.56 -7.04 6.89
N PHE A 167 -6.29 -6.86 6.55
CA PHE A 167 -5.87 -6.29 5.28
C PHE A 167 -6.37 -7.13 4.10
N ARG A 168 -6.26 -8.47 4.21
CA ARG A 168 -6.77 -9.40 3.20
C ARG A 168 -8.29 -9.38 3.08
N LYS A 169 -9.01 -9.34 4.21
CA LYS A 169 -10.48 -9.46 4.22
C LYS A 169 -11.20 -8.16 3.88
N ARG A 170 -10.64 -7.01 4.26
CA ARG A 170 -11.30 -5.70 4.19
C ARG A 170 -10.68 -4.74 3.18
N GLY A 171 -9.48 -5.04 2.67
CA GLY A 171 -8.76 -4.16 1.75
C GLY A 171 -9.28 -4.20 0.31
N GLU A 172 -10.15 -5.14 -0.03
CA GLU A 172 -10.69 -5.32 -1.39
C GLU A 172 -9.58 -5.19 -2.45
N PRO A 173 -8.60 -6.10 -2.46
CA PRO A 173 -7.48 -5.99 -3.39
C PRO A 173 -7.98 -6.01 -4.82
N ALA A 174 -7.39 -5.20 -5.70
CA ALA A 174 -7.72 -5.18 -7.11
C ALA A 174 -7.55 -6.57 -7.72
N GLU A 175 -8.49 -6.97 -8.60
CA GLU A 175 -8.54 -8.31 -9.20
C GLU A 175 -7.22 -8.67 -9.89
N GLY A 176 -6.64 -9.83 -9.57
CA GLY A 176 -5.36 -10.27 -10.10
C GLY A 176 -4.12 -9.55 -9.54
N ARG A 177 -4.27 -8.79 -8.45
CA ARG A 177 -3.17 -8.07 -7.77
C ARG A 177 -2.86 -8.66 -6.40
N ASN A 178 -1.66 -8.36 -5.88
CA ASN A 178 -1.26 -8.74 -4.54
C ASN A 178 -2.10 -8.01 -3.47
N LEU A 179 -2.12 -8.57 -2.26
CA LEU A 179 -2.86 -8.04 -1.11
C LEU A 179 -2.55 -6.58 -0.76
N MET A 180 -1.37 -6.08 -1.14
CA MET A 180 -0.94 -4.69 -0.90
C MET A 180 -1.69 -3.66 -1.75
N TYR A 181 -2.36 -4.11 -2.84
CA TYR A 181 -3.08 -3.23 -3.76
C TYR A 181 -4.56 -3.08 -3.39
N THR A 182 -4.80 -2.56 -2.18
CA THR A 182 -6.17 -2.30 -1.69
C THR A 182 -6.85 -1.17 -2.45
N THR A 183 -8.16 -1.25 -2.62
CA THR A 183 -8.97 -0.20 -3.25
C THR A 183 -9.71 0.68 -2.25
N VAL A 184 -9.74 0.27 -0.98
CA VAL A 184 -10.40 0.97 0.13
C VAL A 184 -9.45 1.15 1.32
N VAL A 185 -9.74 2.13 2.17
CA VAL A 185 -9.03 2.34 3.43
C VAL A 185 -9.47 1.24 4.41
N VAL A 186 -8.49 0.49 4.94
CA VAL A 186 -8.77 -0.50 5.99
C VAL A 186 -8.74 0.19 7.35
N ASP A 187 -9.89 0.30 8.00
CA ASP A 187 -10.09 0.98 9.28
C ASP A 187 -10.59 0.06 10.41
N SER A 188 -10.62 -1.24 10.15
CA SER A 188 -11.20 -2.26 11.05
C SER A 188 -10.13 -3.11 11.74
N GLY A 189 -10.51 -3.76 12.84
CA GLY A 189 -9.65 -4.61 13.65
C GLY A 189 -8.50 -3.83 14.28
N THR A 190 -7.26 -4.26 14.09
CA THR A 190 -6.07 -3.58 14.63
C THR A 190 -5.87 -2.17 14.05
N TYR A 191 -6.37 -1.93 12.81
CA TYR A 191 -6.35 -0.62 12.16
C TYR A 191 -7.34 0.38 12.77
N SER A 192 -8.34 -0.06 13.51
CA SER A 192 -9.22 0.85 14.28
C SER A 192 -8.56 1.39 15.56
N ILE A 193 -7.47 0.77 16.01
CA ILE A 193 -6.72 1.16 17.20
C ILE A 193 -5.53 2.05 16.86
N VAL A 194 -4.69 1.59 15.91
CA VAL A 194 -3.53 2.35 15.41
C VAL A 194 -3.48 2.27 13.88
N ARG A 195 -3.00 3.34 13.21
CA ARG A 195 -2.97 3.38 11.74
C ARG A 195 -1.94 2.44 11.13
N HIS A 196 -0.85 2.19 11.83
CA HIS A 196 0.26 1.37 11.35
C HIS A 196 0.55 0.19 12.29
N PRO A 197 -0.42 -0.74 12.50
CA PRO A 197 -0.24 -1.85 13.42
C PRO A 197 0.88 -2.80 13.00
N GLN A 198 1.10 -2.97 11.69
CA GLN A 198 2.19 -3.80 11.18
C GLN A 198 3.56 -3.20 11.52
N PHE A 199 3.78 -1.90 11.24
CA PHE A 199 5.03 -1.23 11.57
C PHE A 199 5.31 -1.22 13.07
N LEU A 200 4.30 -0.88 13.89
CA LEU A 200 4.41 -0.90 15.34
C LEU A 200 4.72 -2.31 15.85
N GLY A 201 4.03 -3.32 15.34
CA GLY A 201 4.26 -4.71 15.71
C GLY A 201 5.67 -5.17 15.34
N VAL A 202 6.17 -4.86 14.13
CA VAL A 202 7.55 -5.17 13.72
C VAL A 202 8.57 -4.48 14.61
N MET A 203 8.36 -3.21 14.97
CA MET A 203 9.24 -2.51 15.95
C MET A 203 9.28 -3.22 17.28
N LEU A 204 8.13 -3.65 17.81
CA LEU A 204 8.05 -4.39 19.07
C LEU A 204 8.74 -5.76 18.97
N LEU A 205 8.62 -6.46 17.84
CA LEU A 205 9.30 -7.73 17.60
C LEU A 205 10.83 -7.55 17.56
N LEU A 206 11.34 -6.48 16.96
CA LEU A 206 12.78 -6.14 16.98
C LEU A 206 13.25 -5.83 18.40
N CYS A 207 12.50 -5.00 19.15
CA CYS A 207 12.79 -4.72 20.55
C CYS A 207 12.80 -6.01 21.40
N ALA A 208 11.80 -6.88 21.20
CA ALA A 208 11.71 -8.17 21.88
C ALA A 208 12.93 -9.04 21.61
N SER A 209 13.36 -9.13 20.35
CA SER A 209 14.56 -9.92 19.97
C SER A 209 15.82 -9.42 20.67
N ILE A 210 16.01 -8.12 20.78
CA ILE A 210 17.14 -7.50 21.50
C ILE A 210 17.06 -7.83 23.00
N LEU A 211 15.88 -7.69 23.61
CA LEU A 211 15.67 -7.92 25.03
C LEU A 211 15.84 -9.41 25.41
N ILE A 212 15.37 -10.33 24.56
CA ILE A 212 15.44 -11.78 24.81
C ILE A 212 16.88 -12.28 24.62
N SER A 213 17.52 -11.95 23.51
CA SER A 213 18.87 -12.43 23.23
C SER A 213 19.92 -11.73 24.08
N GLN A 214 19.71 -10.44 24.39
CA GLN A 214 20.67 -9.56 25.09
C GLN A 214 22.07 -9.57 24.43
N HIS A 215 22.13 -9.90 23.14
CA HIS A 215 23.36 -10.01 22.39
C HIS A 215 23.61 -8.73 21.60
N TRP A 216 24.85 -8.22 21.62
CA TRP A 216 25.22 -6.98 20.96
C TRP A 216 24.95 -7.00 19.44
N LEU A 217 25.09 -8.16 18.79
CA LEU A 217 24.84 -8.32 17.37
C LEU A 217 23.37 -8.09 17.02
N THR A 218 22.43 -8.59 17.84
CA THR A 218 20.99 -8.31 17.67
C THR A 218 20.67 -6.85 17.81
N ALA A 219 21.36 -6.13 18.71
CA ALA A 219 21.20 -4.68 18.85
C ALA A 219 21.73 -3.92 17.64
N ILE A 220 22.94 -4.24 17.16
CA ILE A 220 23.51 -3.60 15.94
C ILE A 220 22.62 -3.81 14.72
N MET A 221 21.99 -4.96 14.58
CA MET A 221 21.11 -5.25 13.45
C MET A 221 19.70 -4.65 13.64
N GLY A 222 19.15 -4.68 14.85
CA GLY A 222 17.77 -4.29 15.13
C GLY A 222 17.58 -2.77 15.29
N VAL A 223 18.50 -2.08 15.95
CA VAL A 223 18.37 -0.63 16.22
C VAL A 223 18.27 0.20 14.95
N PRO A 224 19.09 0.03 13.89
CA PRO A 224 18.92 0.75 12.64
C PRO A 224 17.55 0.54 11.99
N CYS A 225 17.02 -0.70 12.04
CA CYS A 225 15.68 -0.98 11.52
C CYS A 225 14.58 -0.23 12.30
N ILE A 226 14.69 -0.18 13.63
CA ILE A 226 13.75 0.57 14.48
C ILE A 226 13.80 2.06 14.17
N VAL A 227 14.99 2.64 14.01
CA VAL A 227 15.19 4.06 13.68
C VAL A 227 14.66 4.40 12.29
N GLN A 228 14.75 3.48 11.33
CA GLN A 228 14.26 3.66 9.96
C GLN A 228 12.72 3.62 9.86
N MET A 229 12.03 2.88 10.74
CA MET A 229 10.57 2.68 10.65
C MET A 229 9.73 3.97 10.63
N PRO A 230 10.02 5.02 11.43
CA PRO A 230 9.28 6.29 11.35
C PRO A 230 9.37 6.98 9.99
N ILE A 231 10.49 6.84 9.27
CA ILE A 231 10.70 7.39 7.93
C ILE A 231 9.79 6.67 6.94
N TRP A 232 9.82 5.33 6.91
CA TRP A 232 8.94 4.54 6.05
C TRP A 232 7.46 4.74 6.34
N MET A 233 7.09 4.91 7.61
CA MET A 233 5.70 5.24 7.97
C MET A 233 5.27 6.60 7.42
N ARG A 234 6.16 7.59 7.37
CA ARG A 234 5.86 8.90 6.80
C ARG A 234 5.64 8.79 5.29
N GLU A 235 6.53 8.11 4.59
CA GLU A 235 6.41 7.85 3.15
C GLU A 235 5.12 7.08 2.83
N ALA A 236 4.81 6.05 3.64
CA ALA A 236 3.57 5.29 3.51
C ALA A 236 2.32 6.17 3.72
N GLU A 237 2.32 7.09 4.70
CA GLU A 237 1.20 8.02 4.92
C GLU A 237 1.03 8.99 3.74
N GLU A 238 2.13 9.55 3.21
CA GLU A 238 2.09 10.42 2.03
C GLU A 238 1.53 9.68 0.81
N HIS A 239 1.94 8.42 0.62
CA HIS A 239 1.38 7.56 -0.43
C HIS A 239 -0.12 7.27 -0.22
N LEU A 240 -0.54 6.95 1.01
CA LEU A 240 -1.94 6.66 1.33
C LEU A 240 -2.84 7.90 1.21
N ILE A 241 -2.33 9.09 1.54
CA ILE A 241 -3.04 10.35 1.31
C ILE A 241 -3.23 10.58 -0.20
N ARG A 242 -2.19 10.38 -1.02
CA ARG A 242 -2.32 10.48 -2.48
C ARG A 242 -3.31 9.45 -3.03
N LYS A 243 -3.28 8.22 -2.48
CA LYS A 243 -4.10 7.09 -2.94
C LYS A 243 -5.60 7.27 -2.62
N PHE A 244 -5.92 7.68 -1.40
CA PHE A 244 -7.29 7.68 -0.88
C PHE A 244 -7.85 9.08 -0.61
N GLY A 245 -7.03 10.12 -0.70
CA GLY A 245 -7.46 11.51 -0.53
C GLY A 245 -8.08 11.78 0.84
N ASP A 246 -9.27 12.40 0.84
CA ASP A 246 -9.95 12.83 2.05
C ASP A 246 -10.47 11.69 2.91
N ASP A 247 -10.72 10.51 2.34
CA ASP A 247 -11.09 9.32 3.11
C ASP A 247 -9.99 8.94 4.10
N TYR A 248 -8.73 8.99 3.64
CA TYR A 248 -7.58 8.71 4.50
C TYR A 248 -7.35 9.81 5.53
N LYS A 249 -7.54 11.09 5.17
CA LYS A 249 -7.42 12.22 6.12
C LYS A 249 -8.44 12.07 7.25
N ARG A 250 -9.71 11.77 6.94
CA ARG A 250 -10.76 11.50 7.95
C ARG A 250 -10.39 10.33 8.86
N TYR A 251 -9.79 9.29 8.32
CA TYR A 251 -9.28 8.16 9.09
C TYR A 251 -8.13 8.59 10.02
N MET A 252 -7.22 9.47 9.56
CA MET A 252 -6.10 10.00 10.36
C MET A 252 -6.57 10.80 11.59
N GLU A 253 -7.68 11.51 11.51
CA GLU A 253 -8.26 12.26 12.63
C GLU A 253 -8.79 11.33 13.74
N LYS A 254 -9.37 10.20 13.33
CA LYS A 254 -10.00 9.24 14.25
C LYS A 254 -9.01 8.32 14.94
N VAL A 255 -7.94 7.91 14.25
CA VAL A 255 -7.04 6.86 14.70
C VAL A 255 -5.62 7.40 14.86
N PRO A 256 -4.94 7.24 16.02
CA PRO A 256 -3.58 7.69 16.23
C PRO A 256 -2.58 6.88 15.39
N LYS A 257 -1.42 7.49 15.08
CA LYS A 257 -0.38 6.88 14.24
C LYS A 257 0.18 5.59 14.85
N MET A 258 0.69 5.67 16.08
CA MET A 258 1.40 4.57 16.77
C MET A 258 1.06 4.45 18.25
N ASN A 259 0.37 5.43 18.84
CA ASN A 259 0.09 5.44 20.27
C ASN A 259 -1.02 4.43 20.58
N LEU A 260 -0.61 3.22 21.01
CA LEU A 260 -1.49 2.11 21.30
C LEU A 260 -2.48 2.42 22.44
N LEU A 261 -2.02 3.09 23.50
CA LEU A 261 -2.85 3.43 24.65
C LEU A 261 -3.94 4.44 24.26
N LEU A 262 -3.54 5.53 23.58
CA LEU A 262 -4.49 6.52 23.08
C LEU A 262 -5.46 5.90 22.08
N GLY A 263 -4.96 5.02 21.24
CA GLY A 263 -5.77 4.30 20.25
C GLY A 263 -6.82 3.41 20.89
N LEU A 264 -6.45 2.66 21.91
CA LEU A 264 -7.37 1.80 22.66
C LEU A 264 -8.44 2.61 23.39
N VAL A 265 -8.06 3.71 24.05
CA VAL A 265 -9.00 4.61 24.72
C VAL A 265 -10.02 5.19 23.71
N ARG A 266 -9.53 5.72 22.56
CA ARG A 266 -10.39 6.26 21.51
C ARG A 266 -11.32 5.18 20.90
N PHE A 267 -10.80 3.97 20.70
CA PHE A 267 -11.57 2.83 20.19
C PHE A 267 -12.70 2.43 21.14
N LEU A 268 -12.40 2.29 22.45
CA LEU A 268 -13.40 1.93 23.47
C LEU A 268 -14.48 3.02 23.61
N ARG A 269 -14.11 4.30 23.50
CA ARG A 269 -15.05 5.42 23.54
C ARG A 269 -16.00 5.37 22.35
N ARG A 270 -15.50 5.24 21.12
CA ARG A 270 -16.36 5.10 19.92
C ARG A 270 -17.31 3.93 20.01
N LYS A 271 -16.81 2.74 20.42
CA LYS A 271 -17.65 1.57 20.59
C LYS A 271 -18.74 1.72 21.65
N ARG A 272 -18.57 2.64 22.61
CA ARG A 272 -19.58 2.98 23.62
C ARG A 272 -20.62 3.93 23.03
N GLU A 273 -20.22 4.89 22.23
CA GLU A 273 -21.08 5.84 21.54
C GLU A 273 -22.00 5.10 20.55
N ASP A 274 -21.46 4.23 19.69
CA ASP A 274 -22.22 3.39 18.74
C ASP A 274 -23.31 2.54 19.45
N LYS A 275 -23.01 1.99 20.64
CA LYS A 275 -23.99 1.19 21.41
C LYS A 275 -25.11 2.02 22.05
N VAL A 276 -24.90 3.31 22.23
CA VAL A 276 -25.97 4.21 22.78
C VAL A 276 -26.91 4.61 21.64
N ASP A 277 -26.36 4.87 20.45
CA ASP A 277 -27.14 5.24 19.26
C ASP A 277 -28.02 4.08 18.75
N ASP A 278 -27.52 2.81 18.83
CA ASP A 278 -28.32 1.61 18.49
C ASP A 278 -29.48 1.32 19.48
N LYS A 279 -29.52 1.99 20.62
CA LYS A 279 -30.57 1.79 21.65
C LYS A 279 -31.67 2.87 21.67
N ASN A 280 -31.44 3.96 20.92
CA ASN A 280 -32.42 5.05 20.74
C ASN A 280 -33.10 4.97 19.36
#